data_7ce1e4925fb91bd6206b2456c54a5746
#
_entry.id   7ce1e4925fb91bd6206b2456c54a5746
#
_cell.length_a   1.000
_cell.length_b   1.000
_cell.length_c   1.000
_cell.angle_alpha   90.00
_cell.angle_beta   90.00
_cell.angle_gamma   90.00
#
_symmetry.space_group_name_H-M   'P 1'
#
loop_
_entity.id
_entity.type
_entity.pdbx_description
1 polymer ?
#
loop_
_entity_poly.entity_id
_entity_poly.type
_entity_poly.pdbx_seq_one_letter_code
_entity_poly.pdbx_strand_id
1 'polypeptide(L)'
;MSIFEESIKELQKNNVLVVLSHCGSEWQKAFVAQLAEGVPAVDFADPVVRDQAVNYTTTFVQALPRPAVLYNLQLAAQLVPILAKEDVPKGSYLAITDQGYYLEEPLAEAQVPWVELPLKLDGAKPFVPGVVPQNGKRDLLDAIVQGELFAQCTQAGADRKQFYASYCKDILQRKIMEQTTVSDDIKFYRFLGVAASLTGTVVNYSNLAGGVGITAPTAKQWLQFLVGAGVVYLVQPLTEVPGKRLMKAPKLYFRDVGLAAYLLQINDPLALTQSFYLKNLFDNYVVNVIREGYLQKGELPKLSFYQDSNYKKISLIVQSEGKLYPVLITKEEFSVRKTLKAFELLAGYGAEHGAELDAGCIIGMGKEPELLEPGLYYLPAECL
;
A
#
# COMPACT_ATOMS: atom_id res chain seq x y z
N MET A 1 -3.09 23.11 -8.84
CA MET A 1 -2.42 21.84 -9.14
C MET A 1 -1.93 21.28 -7.82
N SER A 2 -2.22 20.02 -7.49
CA SER A 2 -1.73 19.41 -6.25
C SER A 2 -0.23 19.12 -6.36
N ILE A 3 0.47 19.01 -5.22
CA ILE A 3 1.90 18.58 -5.17
C ILE A 3 2.07 17.26 -5.91
N PHE A 4 1.11 16.37 -5.78
CA PHE A 4 1.09 15.08 -6.46
C PHE A 4 1.06 15.22 -8.00
N GLU A 5 0.18 16.08 -8.54
CA GLU A 5 0.11 16.34 -10.00
C GLU A 5 1.41 16.92 -10.54
N GLU A 6 2.05 17.79 -9.77
CA GLU A 6 3.36 18.35 -10.14
C GLU A 6 4.44 17.27 -10.19
N SER A 7 4.46 16.38 -9.20
CA SER A 7 5.40 15.25 -9.16
C SER A 7 5.23 14.32 -10.36
N ILE A 8 3.99 13.98 -10.75
CA ILE A 8 3.74 13.15 -11.93
C ILE A 8 4.23 13.82 -13.22
N LYS A 9 3.96 15.12 -13.38
CA LYS A 9 4.44 15.88 -14.54
C LYS A 9 5.96 15.97 -14.59
N GLU A 10 6.62 16.12 -13.46
CA GLU A 10 8.08 16.14 -13.36
C GLU A 10 8.67 14.77 -13.74
N LEU A 11 8.07 13.68 -13.26
CA LEU A 11 8.47 12.33 -13.66
C LEU A 11 8.34 12.11 -15.16
N GLN A 12 7.23 12.54 -15.78
CA GLN A 12 7.05 12.40 -17.23
C GLN A 12 8.07 13.22 -18.03
N LYS A 13 8.46 14.41 -17.57
CA LYS A 13 9.51 15.22 -18.24
C LYS A 13 10.87 14.56 -18.21
N ASN A 14 11.17 13.77 -17.18
CA ASN A 14 12.48 13.20 -16.95
C ASN A 14 12.62 11.74 -17.40
N ASN A 15 11.52 11.04 -17.68
CA ASN A 15 11.51 9.62 -18.03
C ASN A 15 10.74 9.35 -19.32
N VAL A 16 11.15 8.32 -20.05
CA VAL A 16 10.49 7.84 -21.28
C VAL A 16 9.15 7.21 -20.97
N LEU A 17 9.13 6.37 -19.94
CA LEU A 17 7.97 5.64 -19.43
C LEU A 17 7.79 5.96 -17.95
N VAL A 18 6.56 6.26 -17.56
CA VAL A 18 6.13 6.37 -16.16
C VAL A 18 4.95 5.45 -15.95
N VAL A 19 4.94 4.68 -14.85
CA VAL A 19 3.86 3.76 -14.54
C VAL A 19 3.08 4.27 -13.34
N LEU A 20 1.75 4.37 -13.49
CA LEU A 20 0.82 4.71 -12.43
C LEU A 20 -0.01 3.47 -12.06
N SER A 21 0.00 3.12 -10.78
CA SER A 21 -0.83 2.05 -10.23
C SER A 21 -1.97 2.61 -9.38
N HIS A 22 -3.18 2.06 -9.53
CA HIS A 22 -4.36 2.46 -8.79
C HIS A 22 -5.15 1.26 -8.24
N CYS A 23 -5.97 1.49 -7.22
CA CYS A 23 -6.88 0.47 -6.67
C CYS A 23 -8.35 0.69 -7.07
N GLY A 24 -8.60 1.62 -8.00
CA GLY A 24 -9.92 1.84 -8.60
C GLY A 24 -10.88 2.74 -7.82
N SER A 25 -10.39 3.60 -6.91
CA SER A 25 -11.24 4.63 -6.31
C SER A 25 -11.78 5.61 -7.37
N GLU A 26 -12.93 6.20 -7.13
CA GLU A 26 -13.55 7.13 -8.10
C GLU A 26 -12.64 8.32 -8.41
N TRP A 27 -11.93 8.84 -7.39
CA TRP A 27 -10.93 9.89 -7.59
C TRP A 27 -9.80 9.43 -8.52
N GLN A 28 -9.25 8.25 -8.27
CA GLN A 28 -8.15 7.71 -9.08
C GLN A 28 -8.59 7.49 -10.53
N LYS A 29 -9.79 6.97 -10.75
CA LYS A 29 -10.35 6.81 -12.10
C LYS A 29 -10.51 8.15 -12.81
N ALA A 30 -11.05 9.16 -12.13
CA ALA A 30 -11.21 10.50 -12.69
C ALA A 30 -9.86 11.15 -13.02
N PHE A 31 -8.88 11.01 -12.14
CA PHE A 31 -7.52 11.53 -12.34
C PHE A 31 -6.83 10.86 -13.54
N VAL A 32 -6.91 9.54 -13.63
CA VAL A 32 -6.37 8.77 -14.76
C VAL A 32 -7.04 9.19 -16.08
N ALA A 33 -8.36 9.35 -16.09
CA ALA A 33 -9.09 9.80 -17.27
C ALA A 33 -8.65 11.21 -17.72
N GLN A 34 -8.41 12.12 -16.78
CA GLN A 34 -7.90 13.46 -17.06
C GLN A 34 -6.48 13.42 -17.67
N LEU A 35 -5.60 12.57 -17.16
CA LEU A 35 -4.24 12.41 -17.70
C LEU A 35 -4.22 11.81 -19.11
N ALA A 36 -5.20 10.99 -19.43
CA ALA A 36 -5.33 10.31 -20.72
C ALA A 36 -6.10 11.14 -21.77
N GLU A 37 -6.68 12.28 -21.38
CA GLU A 37 -7.53 13.09 -22.26
C GLU A 37 -6.74 13.61 -23.48
N GLY A 38 -7.24 13.29 -24.68
CA GLY A 38 -6.63 13.69 -25.95
C GLY A 38 -5.33 12.97 -26.32
N VAL A 39 -4.91 11.97 -25.54
CA VAL A 39 -3.71 11.16 -25.81
C VAL A 39 -4.11 9.81 -26.41
N PRO A 40 -3.48 9.35 -27.51
CA PRO A 40 -3.72 8.01 -28.04
C PRO A 40 -3.57 6.91 -26.97
N ALA A 41 -4.53 6.01 -26.88
CA ALA A 41 -4.55 4.94 -25.90
C ALA A 41 -4.33 3.57 -26.55
N VAL A 42 -3.58 2.71 -25.88
CA VAL A 42 -3.35 1.32 -26.24
C VAL A 42 -3.67 0.47 -25.02
N ASP A 43 -4.58 -0.50 -25.18
CA ASP A 43 -5.03 -1.37 -24.08
C ASP A 43 -4.59 -2.81 -24.31
N PHE A 44 -3.72 -3.34 -23.46
CA PHE A 44 -3.24 -4.72 -23.51
C PHE A 44 -4.27 -5.75 -22.98
N ALA A 45 -5.41 -5.30 -22.45
CA ALA A 45 -6.54 -6.19 -22.18
C ALA A 45 -7.17 -6.71 -23.47
N ASP A 46 -7.06 -5.95 -24.59
CA ASP A 46 -7.43 -6.44 -25.92
C ASP A 46 -6.50 -7.60 -26.36
N PRO A 47 -7.03 -8.81 -26.60
CA PRO A 47 -6.23 -9.95 -26.99
C PRO A 47 -5.44 -9.74 -28.30
N VAL A 48 -5.97 -8.98 -29.27
CA VAL A 48 -5.32 -8.71 -30.54
C VAL A 48 -4.11 -7.79 -30.35
N VAL A 49 -4.29 -6.73 -29.59
CA VAL A 49 -3.21 -5.80 -29.23
C VAL A 49 -2.11 -6.53 -28.47
N ARG A 50 -2.50 -7.36 -27.50
CA ARG A 50 -1.57 -8.15 -26.69
C ARG A 50 -0.80 -9.17 -27.54
N ASP A 51 -1.46 -9.89 -28.43
CA ASP A 51 -0.80 -10.84 -29.33
C ASP A 51 0.26 -10.15 -30.19
N GLN A 52 -0.07 -9.01 -30.79
CA GLN A 52 0.87 -8.21 -31.58
C GLN A 52 2.05 -7.73 -30.72
N ALA A 53 1.79 -7.26 -29.50
CA ALA A 53 2.80 -6.78 -28.59
C ALA A 53 3.79 -7.87 -28.14
N VAL A 54 3.29 -9.10 -27.92
CA VAL A 54 4.09 -10.24 -27.46
C VAL A 54 4.85 -10.91 -28.60
N ASN A 55 4.18 -11.19 -29.73
CA ASN A 55 4.75 -12.00 -30.81
C ASN A 55 5.46 -11.17 -31.89
N TYR A 56 5.14 -9.88 -32.01
CA TYR A 56 5.73 -8.95 -32.99
C TYR A 56 6.30 -7.70 -32.32
N THR A 57 6.93 -7.85 -31.18
CA THR A 57 7.34 -6.79 -30.24
C THR A 57 8.04 -5.60 -30.91
N THR A 58 9.05 -5.84 -31.74
CA THR A 58 9.83 -4.77 -32.38
C THR A 58 8.97 -3.91 -33.31
N THR A 59 8.20 -4.54 -34.18
CA THR A 59 7.32 -3.83 -35.11
C THR A 59 6.21 -3.11 -34.36
N PHE A 60 5.66 -3.73 -33.33
CA PHE A 60 4.62 -3.15 -32.48
C PHE A 60 5.11 -1.87 -31.80
N VAL A 61 6.28 -1.92 -31.13
CA VAL A 61 6.84 -0.75 -30.43
C VAL A 61 7.22 0.38 -31.38
N GLN A 62 7.69 0.04 -32.61
CA GLN A 62 7.96 1.05 -33.64
C GLN A 62 6.70 1.77 -34.13
N ALA A 63 5.56 1.06 -34.15
CA ALA A 63 4.27 1.59 -34.58
C ALA A 63 3.50 2.33 -33.47
N LEU A 64 3.93 2.25 -32.21
CA LEU A 64 3.26 2.94 -31.11
C LEU A 64 3.28 4.46 -31.32
N PRO A 65 2.13 5.13 -31.13
CA PRO A 65 2.08 6.59 -31.14
C PRO A 65 2.91 7.17 -29.98
N ARG A 66 3.37 8.40 -30.15
CA ARG A 66 4.14 9.15 -29.12
C ARG A 66 3.64 10.58 -29.08
N PRO A 67 3.05 11.06 -27.96
CA PRO A 67 2.83 10.32 -26.71
C PRO A 67 1.73 9.26 -26.82
N ALA A 68 1.74 8.28 -25.91
CA ALA A 68 0.67 7.29 -25.75
C ALA A 68 0.39 6.94 -24.28
N VAL A 69 -0.86 6.59 -24.00
CA VAL A 69 -1.27 5.98 -22.73
C VAL A 69 -1.40 4.48 -22.92
N LEU A 70 -0.74 3.71 -22.07
CA LEU A 70 -0.66 2.25 -22.12
C LEU A 70 -1.45 1.66 -20.97
N TYR A 71 -2.64 1.12 -21.24
CA TYR A 71 -3.45 0.45 -20.23
C TYR A 71 -3.07 -1.02 -20.10
N ASN A 72 -3.12 -1.52 -18.86
CA ASN A 72 -2.90 -2.93 -18.54
C ASN A 72 -1.53 -3.47 -19.00
N LEU A 73 -0.48 -2.66 -18.87
CA LEU A 73 0.89 -3.02 -19.28
C LEU A 73 1.40 -4.30 -18.59
N GLN A 74 0.87 -4.67 -17.41
CA GLN A 74 1.20 -5.90 -16.70
C GLN A 74 0.90 -7.17 -17.52
N LEU A 75 0.00 -7.09 -18.50
CA LEU A 75 -0.31 -8.21 -19.41
C LEU A 75 0.72 -8.36 -20.55
N ALA A 76 1.64 -7.39 -20.66
CA ALA A 76 2.73 -7.38 -21.63
C ALA A 76 4.03 -6.85 -20.97
N ALA A 77 4.34 -7.29 -19.75
CA ALA A 77 5.42 -6.78 -18.91
C ALA A 77 6.81 -6.84 -19.57
N GLN A 78 7.05 -7.79 -20.47
CA GLN A 78 8.29 -7.89 -21.27
C GLN A 78 8.55 -6.67 -22.17
N LEU A 79 7.55 -5.80 -22.38
CA LEU A 79 7.74 -4.55 -23.12
C LEU A 79 8.47 -3.48 -22.30
N VAL A 80 8.43 -3.54 -20.96
CA VAL A 80 9.00 -2.50 -20.10
C VAL A 80 10.44 -2.14 -20.46
N PRO A 81 11.40 -3.08 -20.55
CA PRO A 81 12.77 -2.75 -20.89
C PRO A 81 12.95 -2.25 -22.34
N ILE A 82 11.99 -2.51 -23.22
CA ILE A 82 12.04 -2.06 -24.61
C ILE A 82 11.46 -0.65 -24.75
N LEU A 83 10.38 -0.34 -24.01
CA LEU A 83 9.75 0.97 -23.98
C LEU A 83 10.62 2.01 -23.25
N ALA A 84 11.42 1.58 -22.28
CA ALA A 84 12.24 2.46 -21.45
C ALA A 84 13.59 2.84 -22.07
N LYS A 85 13.87 2.49 -23.34
CA LYS A 85 15.16 2.76 -23.98
C LYS A 85 15.44 4.27 -24.10
N GLU A 86 16.73 4.63 -23.95
CA GLU A 86 17.20 6.02 -23.97
C GLU A 86 17.02 6.75 -25.31
N ASP A 87 16.90 6.00 -26.43
CA ASP A 87 16.70 6.57 -27.76
C ASP A 87 15.26 7.03 -28.03
N VAL A 88 14.35 6.80 -27.08
CA VAL A 88 12.96 7.26 -27.13
C VAL A 88 12.83 8.59 -26.39
N PRO A 89 12.10 9.58 -26.93
CA PRO A 89 11.91 10.86 -26.24
C PRO A 89 11.26 10.71 -24.86
N LYS A 90 11.71 11.50 -23.89
CA LYS A 90 11.09 11.57 -22.57
C LYS A 90 9.63 12.03 -22.68
N GLY A 91 8.76 11.50 -21.80
CA GLY A 91 7.31 11.75 -21.85
C GLY A 91 6.56 10.97 -22.90
N SER A 92 7.21 10.00 -23.57
CA SER A 92 6.57 9.22 -24.64
C SER A 92 5.47 8.30 -24.15
N TYR A 93 5.59 7.74 -22.94
CA TYR A 93 4.64 6.73 -22.48
C TYR A 93 4.21 6.96 -21.04
N LEU A 94 2.89 6.88 -20.82
CA LEU A 94 2.27 6.81 -19.51
C LEU A 94 1.54 5.49 -19.39
N ALA A 95 2.03 4.56 -18.59
CA ALA A 95 1.34 3.31 -18.33
C ALA A 95 0.41 3.44 -17.12
N ILE A 96 -0.78 2.86 -17.23
CA ILE A 96 -1.81 2.86 -16.19
C ILE A 96 -2.23 1.42 -15.93
N THR A 97 -2.16 1.00 -14.66
CA THR A 97 -2.49 -0.35 -14.26
C THR A 97 -3.20 -0.38 -12.90
N ASP A 98 -4.10 -1.33 -12.71
CA ASP A 98 -4.66 -1.67 -11.40
C ASP A 98 -3.89 -2.80 -10.70
N GLN A 99 -2.82 -3.29 -11.31
CA GLN A 99 -2.02 -4.42 -10.88
C GLN A 99 -0.51 -4.13 -10.96
N GLY A 100 -0.09 -2.98 -10.43
CA GLY A 100 1.29 -2.51 -10.50
C GLY A 100 2.32 -3.47 -9.91
N TYR A 101 1.92 -4.29 -8.94
CA TYR A 101 2.79 -5.29 -8.32
C TYR A 101 3.42 -6.26 -9.32
N TYR A 102 2.70 -6.66 -10.37
CA TYR A 102 3.25 -7.55 -11.40
C TYR A 102 4.30 -6.91 -12.30
N LEU A 103 4.47 -5.59 -12.18
CA LEU A 103 5.49 -4.83 -12.91
C LEU A 103 6.70 -4.45 -12.05
N GLU A 104 6.70 -4.69 -10.73
CA GLU A 104 7.77 -4.24 -9.82
C GLU A 104 9.16 -4.69 -10.28
N GLU A 105 9.33 -5.98 -10.60
CA GLU A 105 10.62 -6.53 -11.02
C GLU A 105 11.07 -5.95 -12.39
N PRO A 106 10.27 -6.00 -13.47
CA PRO A 106 10.63 -5.38 -14.75
C PRO A 106 10.90 -3.87 -14.66
N LEU A 107 10.16 -3.15 -13.83
CA LEU A 107 10.33 -1.70 -13.64
C LEU A 107 11.63 -1.38 -12.90
N ALA A 108 11.96 -2.17 -11.86
CA ALA A 108 13.20 -2.02 -11.11
C ALA A 108 14.42 -2.31 -11.99
N GLU A 109 14.39 -3.37 -12.77
CA GLU A 109 15.46 -3.72 -13.72
C GLU A 109 15.68 -2.66 -14.80
N ALA A 110 14.59 -2.09 -15.33
CA ALA A 110 14.63 -1.05 -16.35
C ALA A 110 14.77 0.38 -15.78
N GLN A 111 14.87 0.53 -14.46
CA GLN A 111 14.93 1.83 -13.75
C GLN A 111 13.77 2.77 -14.13
N VAL A 112 12.59 2.23 -14.39
CA VAL A 112 11.38 2.98 -14.72
C VAL A 112 10.70 3.43 -13.44
N PRO A 113 10.35 4.72 -13.29
CA PRO A 113 9.60 5.20 -12.15
C PRO A 113 8.19 4.63 -12.12
N TRP A 114 7.83 4.10 -10.97
CA TRP A 114 6.51 3.60 -10.66
C TRP A 114 5.92 4.38 -9.48
N VAL A 115 4.71 4.87 -9.67
CA VAL A 115 3.98 5.64 -8.65
C VAL A 115 2.66 4.95 -8.37
N GLU A 116 2.41 4.66 -7.10
CA GLU A 116 1.11 4.20 -6.64
C GLU A 116 0.24 5.41 -6.30
N LEU A 117 -0.95 5.48 -6.90
CA LEU A 117 -1.87 6.59 -6.64
C LEU A 117 -2.41 6.52 -5.19
N PRO A 118 -2.39 7.61 -4.43
CA PRO A 118 -2.98 7.65 -3.09
C PRO A 118 -4.48 7.37 -3.15
N LEU A 119 -5.06 6.94 -2.03
CA LEU A 119 -6.52 6.77 -1.95
C LEU A 119 -7.24 8.11 -2.03
N LYS A 120 -6.62 9.19 -1.54
CA LYS A 120 -7.16 10.56 -1.56
C LYS A 120 -6.06 11.60 -1.79
N LEU A 121 -6.46 12.78 -2.20
CA LEU A 121 -5.64 13.99 -2.24
C LEU A 121 -6.21 15.02 -1.25
N ASP A 122 -5.83 14.93 0.01
CA ASP A 122 -6.23 15.88 1.06
C ASP A 122 -5.10 16.82 1.50
N GLY A 123 -3.96 16.74 0.81
CA GLY A 123 -2.79 17.55 1.12
C GLY A 123 -2.04 17.08 2.37
N ALA A 124 -2.27 15.84 2.81
CA ALA A 124 -1.53 15.25 3.91
C ALA A 124 -0.01 15.34 3.67
N LYS A 125 0.72 15.63 4.72
CA LYS A 125 2.19 15.68 4.66
C LYS A 125 2.77 14.33 5.06
N PRO A 126 3.96 13.97 4.55
CA PRO A 126 4.67 12.81 5.03
C PRO A 126 4.86 12.87 6.54
N PHE A 127 4.74 11.70 7.14
CA PHE A 127 4.98 11.54 8.55
C PHE A 127 6.43 11.89 8.92
N VAL A 128 6.59 12.83 9.84
CA VAL A 128 7.88 13.19 10.47
C VAL A 128 7.67 13.16 11.97
N PRO A 129 8.42 12.35 12.74
CA PRO A 129 8.34 12.38 14.19
C PRO A 129 8.53 13.79 14.75
N GLY A 130 7.71 14.19 15.72
CA GLY A 130 7.76 15.52 16.33
C GLY A 130 7.01 16.63 15.58
N VAL A 131 6.53 16.38 14.39
CA VAL A 131 5.64 17.29 13.65
C VAL A 131 4.20 16.85 13.90
N VAL A 132 3.46 17.66 14.66
CA VAL A 132 2.02 17.44 14.85
C VAL A 132 1.30 17.95 13.60
N PRO A 133 0.55 17.11 12.87
CA PRO A 133 -0.28 17.57 11.78
C PRO A 133 -1.31 18.61 12.29
N GLN A 134 -1.52 19.68 11.55
CA GLN A 134 -2.49 20.73 11.91
C GLN A 134 -3.94 20.36 11.56
N ASN A 135 -4.17 19.13 11.12
CA ASN A 135 -5.51 18.63 10.87
C ASN A 135 -6.19 18.41 12.23
N GLY A 136 -7.38 18.96 12.42
CA GLY A 136 -8.14 18.80 13.68
C GLY A 136 -8.29 17.33 14.08
N LYS A 137 -8.52 17.08 15.39
CA LYS A 137 -8.74 15.71 15.89
C LYS A 137 -9.88 15.03 15.13
N ARG A 138 -9.60 13.86 14.55
CA ARG A 138 -10.61 13.02 13.89
C ARG A 138 -11.21 12.07 14.90
N ASP A 139 -12.47 11.68 14.70
CA ASP A 139 -13.00 10.51 15.39
C ASP A 139 -12.30 9.26 14.81
N LEU A 140 -11.27 8.80 15.53
CA LEU A 140 -10.41 7.70 15.11
C LEU A 140 -11.19 6.40 14.88
N LEU A 141 -12.12 6.07 15.78
CA LEU A 141 -12.88 4.83 15.68
C LEU A 141 -13.85 4.88 14.51
N ASP A 142 -14.45 6.02 14.26
CA ASP A 142 -15.29 6.22 13.08
C ASP A 142 -14.48 6.15 11.80
N ALA A 143 -13.31 6.80 11.73
CA ALA A 143 -12.41 6.73 10.58
C ALA A 143 -11.95 5.30 10.25
N ILE A 144 -11.64 4.49 11.27
CA ILE A 144 -11.30 3.06 11.07
C ILE A 144 -12.49 2.28 10.52
N VAL A 145 -13.70 2.50 11.05
CA VAL A 145 -14.89 1.78 10.61
C VAL A 145 -15.34 2.20 9.21
N GLN A 146 -15.37 3.50 8.94
CA GLN A 146 -15.80 4.03 7.64
C GLN A 146 -14.83 3.63 6.52
N GLY A 147 -13.54 3.77 6.75
CA GLY A 147 -12.50 3.58 5.75
C GLY A 147 -12.42 4.73 4.74
N GLU A 148 -11.27 4.84 4.08
CA GLU A 148 -11.01 5.93 3.13
C GLU A 148 -11.76 5.75 1.81
N LEU A 149 -11.88 4.52 1.29
CA LEU A 149 -12.60 4.26 0.04
C LEU A 149 -14.08 4.66 0.16
N PHE A 150 -14.74 4.27 1.24
CA PHE A 150 -16.15 4.64 1.45
C PHE A 150 -16.30 6.14 1.65
N ALA A 151 -15.48 6.74 2.51
CA ALA A 151 -15.57 8.17 2.83
C ALA A 151 -15.42 9.07 1.59
N GLN A 152 -14.69 8.62 0.58
CA GLN A 152 -14.44 9.40 -0.64
C GLN A 152 -15.41 9.14 -1.78
N CYS A 153 -15.92 7.91 -1.86
CA CYS A 153 -16.78 7.50 -2.97
C CYS A 153 -18.27 7.81 -2.71
N THR A 154 -18.62 8.31 -1.51
CA THR A 154 -20.03 8.37 -1.13
C THR A 154 -20.52 9.77 -0.83
N GLN A 155 -21.70 10.08 -1.37
CA GLN A 155 -22.50 11.23 -0.93
C GLN A 155 -23.13 10.95 0.45
N ALA A 156 -23.47 12.00 1.17
CA ALA A 156 -24.15 11.88 2.47
C ALA A 156 -25.38 10.95 2.37
N GLY A 157 -25.44 9.93 3.24
CA GLY A 157 -26.53 8.96 3.27
C GLY A 157 -26.27 7.65 2.49
N ALA A 158 -25.09 7.45 1.92
CA ALA A 158 -24.75 6.19 1.29
C ALA A 158 -24.65 5.02 2.29
N ASP A 159 -25.04 3.82 1.85
CA ASP A 159 -24.95 2.60 2.68
C ASP A 159 -23.55 1.96 2.54
N ARG A 160 -22.76 2.03 3.61
CA ARG A 160 -21.44 1.45 3.71
C ARG A 160 -21.42 -0.07 3.45
N LYS A 161 -22.44 -0.79 3.93
CA LYS A 161 -22.53 -2.24 3.70
C LYS A 161 -22.73 -2.56 2.23
N GLN A 162 -23.61 -1.83 1.57
CA GLN A 162 -23.84 -1.99 0.14
C GLN A 162 -22.61 -1.62 -0.68
N PHE A 163 -21.89 -0.56 -0.31
CA PHE A 163 -20.65 -0.15 -0.95
C PHE A 163 -19.59 -1.28 -0.90
N TYR A 164 -19.25 -1.75 0.30
CA TYR A 164 -18.24 -2.80 0.43
C TYR A 164 -18.67 -4.16 -0.12
N ALA A 165 -19.98 -4.48 -0.09
CA ALA A 165 -20.49 -5.67 -0.76
C ALA A 165 -20.25 -5.60 -2.28
N SER A 166 -20.52 -4.45 -2.91
CA SER A 166 -20.24 -4.21 -4.33
C SER A 166 -18.74 -4.29 -4.63
N TYR A 167 -17.92 -3.62 -3.81
CA TYR A 167 -16.48 -3.65 -3.95
C TYR A 167 -15.89 -5.09 -3.86
N CYS A 168 -16.37 -5.89 -2.90
CA CYS A 168 -15.97 -7.31 -2.82
C CYS A 168 -16.38 -8.10 -4.07
N LYS A 169 -17.59 -7.82 -4.61
CA LYS A 169 -18.03 -8.45 -5.85
C LYS A 169 -17.13 -8.10 -7.03
N ASP A 170 -16.71 -6.86 -7.14
CA ASP A 170 -15.79 -6.42 -8.18
C ASP A 170 -14.40 -7.08 -8.05
N ILE A 171 -13.89 -7.26 -6.83
CA ILE A 171 -12.65 -8.02 -6.59
C ILE A 171 -12.80 -9.46 -7.05
N LEU A 172 -13.92 -10.12 -6.70
CA LEU A 172 -14.20 -11.49 -7.11
C LEU A 172 -14.28 -11.61 -8.64
N GLN A 173 -14.97 -10.68 -9.32
CA GLN A 173 -15.08 -10.68 -10.77
C GLN A 173 -13.72 -10.51 -11.44
N ARG A 174 -12.87 -9.59 -10.96
CA ARG A 174 -11.49 -9.42 -11.47
C ARG A 174 -10.69 -10.71 -11.33
N LYS A 175 -10.79 -11.38 -10.19
CA LYS A 175 -10.10 -12.65 -9.97
C LYS A 175 -10.56 -13.75 -10.95
N ILE A 176 -11.87 -13.84 -11.19
CA ILE A 176 -12.42 -14.85 -12.13
C ILE A 176 -11.90 -14.60 -13.54
N MET A 177 -11.80 -13.35 -13.97
CA MET A 177 -11.31 -13.00 -15.31
C MET A 177 -9.82 -13.34 -15.51
N GLU A 178 -9.02 -13.29 -14.43
CA GLU A 178 -7.57 -13.58 -14.51
C GLU A 178 -7.25 -15.08 -14.45
N GLN A 179 -8.09 -15.87 -13.82
CA GLN A 179 -7.84 -17.30 -13.59
C GLN A 179 -8.89 -18.17 -14.28
N THR A 180 -8.47 -18.89 -15.30
CA THR A 180 -9.30 -19.88 -16.03
C THR A 180 -9.78 -21.07 -15.16
N THR A 181 -9.36 -21.16 -13.89
CA THR A 181 -9.59 -22.33 -13.01
C THR A 181 -10.20 -21.99 -11.65
N VAL A 182 -10.97 -20.91 -11.51
CA VAL A 182 -11.59 -20.61 -10.22
C VAL A 182 -12.88 -21.41 -10.04
N SER A 183 -12.81 -22.42 -9.22
CA SER A 183 -13.94 -23.29 -8.88
C SER A 183 -14.65 -22.91 -7.58
N ASP A 184 -14.22 -21.83 -6.86
CA ASP A 184 -14.77 -21.61 -5.51
C ASP A 184 -14.72 -20.14 -5.04
N ASP A 185 -15.62 -19.32 -5.57
CA ASP A 185 -15.80 -17.92 -5.19
C ASP A 185 -16.13 -17.76 -3.70
N ILE A 186 -16.85 -18.74 -3.13
CA ILE A 186 -17.22 -18.74 -1.72
C ILE A 186 -15.98 -18.88 -0.84
N LYS A 187 -15.04 -19.77 -1.19
CA LYS A 187 -13.79 -19.92 -0.44
C LYS A 187 -12.92 -18.68 -0.56
N PHE A 188 -12.87 -18.06 -1.74
CA PHE A 188 -12.11 -16.83 -1.90
C PHE A 188 -12.71 -15.67 -1.09
N TYR A 189 -14.03 -15.52 -1.06
CA TYR A 189 -14.67 -14.54 -0.19
C TYR A 189 -14.38 -14.80 1.30
N ARG A 190 -14.42 -16.06 1.73
CA ARG A 190 -13.99 -16.46 3.09
C ARG A 190 -12.51 -16.14 3.32
N PHE A 191 -11.65 -16.32 2.31
CA PHE A 191 -10.24 -15.98 2.39
C PHE A 191 -10.03 -14.48 2.64
N LEU A 192 -10.81 -13.60 2.00
CA LEU A 192 -10.80 -12.17 2.30
C LEU A 192 -11.08 -11.90 3.79
N GLY A 193 -12.08 -12.56 4.37
CA GLY A 193 -12.40 -12.42 5.80
C GLY A 193 -11.28 -12.93 6.71
N VAL A 194 -10.67 -14.07 6.38
CA VAL A 194 -9.50 -14.60 7.13
C VAL A 194 -8.32 -13.64 7.00
N ALA A 195 -8.03 -13.12 5.82
CA ALA A 195 -6.98 -12.13 5.61
C ALA A 195 -7.24 -10.85 6.44
N ALA A 196 -8.50 -10.39 6.51
CA ALA A 196 -8.87 -9.24 7.33
C ALA A 196 -8.62 -9.48 8.82
N SER A 197 -8.88 -10.68 9.33
CA SER A 197 -8.61 -11.05 10.72
C SER A 197 -7.12 -11.05 11.07
N LEU A 198 -6.25 -11.18 10.08
CA LEU A 198 -4.79 -11.23 10.20
C LEU A 198 -4.11 -9.91 9.80
N THR A 199 -4.87 -8.85 9.52
CA THR A 199 -4.28 -7.54 9.22
C THR A 199 -3.39 -7.06 10.37
N GLY A 200 -2.29 -6.35 10.09
CA GLY A 200 -1.31 -5.92 11.08
C GLY A 200 -0.43 -7.03 11.67
N THR A 201 -0.61 -8.28 11.25
CA THR A 201 0.16 -9.42 11.75
C THR A 201 1.11 -10.02 10.71
N VAL A 202 2.09 -10.80 11.19
CA VAL A 202 3.02 -11.53 10.32
C VAL A 202 2.29 -12.62 9.56
N VAL A 203 2.47 -12.67 8.24
CA VAL A 203 1.81 -13.65 7.36
C VAL A 203 2.21 -15.07 7.72
N ASN A 204 1.20 -15.90 7.93
CA ASN A 204 1.34 -17.34 8.06
C ASN A 204 0.40 -18.01 7.05
N TYR A 205 0.95 -18.56 5.98
CA TYR A 205 0.16 -19.18 4.92
C TYR A 205 -0.63 -20.42 5.38
N SER A 206 -0.14 -21.15 6.38
CA SER A 206 -0.88 -22.27 6.93
C SER A 206 -2.12 -21.81 7.70
N ASN A 207 -2.03 -20.70 8.44
CA ASN A 207 -3.18 -20.12 9.13
C ASN A 207 -4.22 -19.57 8.13
N LEU A 208 -3.76 -18.86 7.09
CA LEU A 208 -4.63 -18.38 6.01
C LEU A 208 -5.36 -19.53 5.31
N ALA A 209 -4.62 -20.62 5.02
CA ALA A 209 -5.16 -21.81 4.36
C ALA A 209 -6.15 -22.57 5.23
N GLY A 210 -5.82 -22.79 6.51
CA GLY A 210 -6.63 -23.54 7.46
C GLY A 210 -8.00 -22.91 7.73
N GLY A 211 -8.06 -21.58 7.80
CA GLY A 211 -9.32 -20.84 7.99
C GLY A 211 -10.33 -21.00 6.85
N VAL A 212 -9.90 -21.50 5.68
CA VAL A 212 -10.72 -21.61 4.47
C VAL A 212 -10.82 -23.05 3.95
N GLY A 213 -9.94 -23.93 4.38
CA GLY A 213 -9.85 -25.31 3.89
C GLY A 213 -9.22 -25.40 2.49
N ILE A 214 -8.13 -24.64 2.27
CA ILE A 214 -7.31 -24.67 1.06
C ILE A 214 -5.87 -25.06 1.41
N THR A 215 -5.01 -25.21 0.40
CA THR A 215 -3.58 -25.49 0.64
C THR A 215 -2.79 -24.21 0.88
N ALA A 216 -1.64 -24.29 1.58
CA ALA A 216 -0.76 -23.15 1.80
C ALA A 216 -0.22 -22.53 0.47
N PRO A 217 0.15 -23.30 -0.57
CA PRO A 217 0.45 -22.74 -1.89
C PRO A 217 -0.71 -21.95 -2.50
N THR A 218 -1.95 -22.48 -2.41
CA THR A 218 -3.15 -21.77 -2.89
C THR A 218 -3.36 -20.47 -2.10
N ALA A 219 -3.20 -20.49 -0.77
CA ALA A 219 -3.31 -19.27 0.04
C ALA A 219 -2.24 -18.23 -0.34
N LYS A 220 -1.01 -18.67 -0.65
CA LYS A 220 0.05 -17.78 -1.15
C LYS A 220 -0.34 -17.13 -2.49
N GLN A 221 -0.84 -17.91 -3.43
CA GLN A 221 -1.30 -17.42 -4.72
C GLN A 221 -2.46 -16.43 -4.58
N TRP A 222 -3.43 -16.72 -3.72
CA TRP A 222 -4.57 -15.82 -3.47
C TRP A 222 -4.14 -14.52 -2.77
N LEU A 223 -3.19 -14.60 -1.86
CA LEU A 223 -2.63 -13.39 -1.24
C LEU A 223 -1.88 -12.54 -2.27
N GLN A 224 -1.09 -13.15 -3.16
CA GLN A 224 -0.42 -12.44 -4.24
C GLN A 224 -1.41 -11.75 -5.19
N PHE A 225 -2.54 -12.40 -5.49
CA PHE A 225 -3.62 -11.75 -6.24
C PHE A 225 -4.16 -10.51 -5.51
N LEU A 226 -4.42 -10.60 -4.19
CA LEU A 226 -4.91 -9.45 -3.42
C LEU A 226 -3.90 -8.30 -3.36
N VAL A 227 -2.60 -8.62 -3.31
CA VAL A 227 -1.52 -7.62 -3.42
C VAL A 227 -1.53 -6.99 -4.81
N GLY A 228 -1.58 -7.81 -5.86
CA GLY A 228 -1.65 -7.36 -7.25
C GLY A 228 -2.85 -6.46 -7.52
N ALA A 229 -4.01 -6.82 -6.99
CA ALA A 229 -5.25 -6.03 -7.12
C ALA A 229 -5.29 -4.78 -6.22
N GLY A 230 -4.23 -4.48 -5.47
CA GLY A 230 -4.18 -3.30 -4.59
C GLY A 230 -5.15 -3.35 -3.41
N VAL A 231 -5.67 -4.53 -3.05
CA VAL A 231 -6.57 -4.72 -1.90
C VAL A 231 -5.79 -4.73 -0.59
N VAL A 232 -4.62 -5.36 -0.63
CA VAL A 232 -3.69 -5.45 0.49
C VAL A 232 -2.27 -5.11 0.02
N TYR A 233 -1.39 -4.83 0.97
CA TYR A 233 0.04 -4.73 0.73
C TYR A 233 0.83 -5.40 1.84
N LEU A 234 2.11 -5.65 1.59
CA LEU A 234 2.99 -6.35 2.50
C LEU A 234 4.12 -5.42 2.97
N VAL A 235 4.28 -5.29 4.28
CA VAL A 235 5.44 -4.60 4.87
C VAL A 235 6.49 -5.65 5.23
N GLN A 236 7.68 -5.50 4.65
CA GLN A 236 8.77 -6.45 4.85
C GLN A 236 9.44 -6.26 6.22
N PRO A 237 9.93 -7.33 6.85
CA PRO A 237 10.79 -7.20 8.02
C PRO A 237 12.16 -6.65 7.62
N LEU A 238 12.87 -6.03 8.56
CA LEU A 238 14.32 -5.86 8.40
C LEU A 238 14.98 -7.25 8.32
N THR A 239 15.87 -7.44 7.36
CA THR A 239 16.45 -8.76 7.08
C THR A 239 17.77 -9.01 7.77
N GLU A 240 18.52 -7.97 8.09
CA GLU A 240 19.90 -8.05 8.55
C GLU A 240 20.15 -7.10 9.71
N VAL A 241 20.03 -7.60 10.94
CA VAL A 241 20.49 -6.89 12.13
C VAL A 241 21.54 -7.76 12.81
N PRO A 242 22.76 -7.24 13.02
CA PRO A 242 23.89 -8.03 13.53
C PRO A 242 23.57 -8.79 14.81
N GLY A 243 23.89 -10.08 14.83
CA GLY A 243 23.67 -10.94 16.00
C GLY A 243 22.21 -11.22 16.35
N LYS A 244 21.25 -10.94 15.45
CA LYS A 244 19.82 -11.20 15.69
C LYS A 244 19.24 -12.21 14.71
N ARG A 245 18.43 -13.12 15.23
CA ARG A 245 17.59 -14.00 14.41
C ARG A 245 16.24 -13.33 14.21
N LEU A 246 16.00 -12.84 13.00
CA LEU A 246 14.82 -12.05 12.66
C LEU A 246 13.70 -12.90 12.05
N MET A 247 12.49 -12.40 12.13
CA MET A 247 11.35 -12.89 11.34
C MET A 247 11.64 -12.64 9.86
N LYS A 248 11.24 -13.58 9.00
CA LYS A 248 11.44 -13.47 7.55
C LYS A 248 10.15 -13.20 6.78
N ALA A 249 9.00 -13.48 7.39
CA ALA A 249 7.70 -13.30 6.74
C ALA A 249 7.21 -11.86 6.94
N PRO A 250 6.59 -11.26 5.91
CA PRO A 250 6.08 -9.88 5.96
C PRO A 250 4.84 -9.77 6.85
N LYS A 251 4.47 -8.54 7.21
CA LYS A 251 3.15 -8.22 7.77
C LYS A 251 2.17 -7.88 6.66
N LEU A 252 0.93 -8.32 6.82
CA LEU A 252 -0.19 -8.02 5.93
C LEU A 252 -0.93 -6.77 6.41
N TYR A 253 -1.25 -5.86 5.49
CA TYR A 253 -2.11 -4.71 5.75
C TYR A 253 -3.14 -4.54 4.64
N PHE A 254 -4.38 -4.28 5.03
CA PHE A 254 -5.41 -3.85 4.08
C PHE A 254 -5.16 -2.40 3.67
N ARG A 255 -5.24 -2.10 2.39
CA ARG A 255 -5.10 -0.74 1.91
C ARG A 255 -6.22 0.18 2.38
N ASP A 256 -7.43 -0.36 2.49
CA ASP A 256 -8.57 0.30 3.12
C ASP A 256 -8.96 -0.44 4.40
N VAL A 257 -8.80 0.22 5.55
CA VAL A 257 -9.11 -0.38 6.85
C VAL A 257 -10.61 -0.61 7.04
N GLY A 258 -11.46 0.21 6.42
CA GLY A 258 -12.92 0.05 6.46
C GLY A 258 -13.39 -1.22 5.74
N LEU A 259 -12.70 -1.64 4.66
CA LEU A 259 -12.94 -2.94 4.03
C LEU A 259 -12.62 -4.07 5.00
N ALA A 260 -11.49 -4.00 5.72
CA ALA A 260 -11.15 -5.00 6.73
C ALA A 260 -12.20 -5.04 7.86
N ALA A 261 -12.63 -3.89 8.36
CA ALA A 261 -13.70 -3.79 9.35
C ALA A 261 -15.03 -4.38 8.85
N TYR A 262 -15.40 -4.10 7.58
CA TYR A 262 -16.58 -4.67 6.94
C TYR A 262 -16.53 -6.20 6.87
N LEU A 263 -15.41 -6.76 6.42
CA LEU A 263 -15.20 -8.22 6.33
C LEU A 263 -15.24 -8.91 7.70
N LEU A 264 -14.84 -8.20 8.76
CA LEU A 264 -14.90 -8.65 10.15
C LEU A 264 -16.26 -8.39 10.82
N GLN A 265 -17.27 -7.91 10.06
CA GLN A 265 -18.62 -7.60 10.55
C GLN A 265 -18.64 -6.50 11.64
N ILE A 266 -17.63 -5.63 11.66
CA ILE A 266 -17.57 -4.46 12.56
C ILE A 266 -18.25 -3.30 11.86
N ASN A 267 -19.45 -2.93 12.35
CA ASN A 267 -20.34 -2.02 11.65
C ASN A 267 -20.35 -0.59 12.20
N ASP A 268 -19.88 -0.40 13.42
CA ASP A 268 -19.90 0.88 14.14
C ASP A 268 -18.73 0.99 15.14
N PRO A 269 -18.42 2.20 15.62
CA PRO A 269 -17.33 2.44 16.59
C PRO A 269 -17.47 1.66 17.90
N LEU A 270 -18.70 1.44 18.38
CA LEU A 270 -18.91 0.68 19.62
C LEU A 270 -18.56 -0.79 19.44
N ALA A 271 -18.99 -1.39 18.33
CA ALA A 271 -18.62 -2.75 17.97
C ALA A 271 -17.10 -2.91 17.83
N LEU A 272 -16.42 -1.89 17.25
CA LEU A 272 -14.96 -1.87 17.15
C LEU A 272 -14.29 -1.85 18.52
N THR A 273 -14.77 -1.02 19.44
CA THR A 273 -14.21 -0.90 20.81
C THR A 273 -14.27 -2.23 21.57
N GLN A 274 -15.32 -3.02 21.36
CA GLN A 274 -15.52 -4.32 21.99
C GLN A 274 -14.83 -5.48 21.24
N SER A 275 -14.27 -5.21 20.08
CA SER A 275 -13.68 -6.23 19.20
C SER A 275 -12.27 -6.61 19.61
N PHE A 276 -11.95 -7.92 19.51
CA PHE A 276 -10.57 -8.42 19.59
C PHE A 276 -9.67 -7.85 18.47
N TYR A 277 -10.26 -7.39 17.38
CA TYR A 277 -9.54 -6.87 16.21
C TYR A 277 -9.20 -5.38 16.32
N LEU A 278 -9.64 -4.68 17.38
CA LEU A 278 -9.36 -3.24 17.55
C LEU A 278 -7.86 -2.93 17.39
N LYS A 279 -7.00 -3.73 18.05
CA LYS A 279 -5.55 -3.52 17.94
C LYS A 279 -5.05 -3.65 16.50
N ASN A 280 -5.47 -4.69 15.80
CA ASN A 280 -5.02 -4.98 14.44
C ASN A 280 -5.51 -3.92 13.44
N LEU A 281 -6.76 -3.50 13.56
CA LEU A 281 -7.34 -2.44 12.72
C LEU A 281 -6.73 -1.08 13.04
N PHE A 282 -6.40 -0.81 14.30
CA PHE A 282 -5.67 0.38 14.70
C PHE A 282 -4.25 0.41 14.14
N ASP A 283 -3.49 -0.69 14.27
CA ASP A 283 -2.16 -0.82 13.65
C ASP A 283 -2.25 -0.58 12.13
N ASN A 284 -3.26 -1.16 11.46
CA ASN A 284 -3.48 -0.97 10.03
C ASN A 284 -3.81 0.49 9.67
N TYR A 285 -4.69 1.13 10.41
CA TYR A 285 -5.04 2.54 10.20
C TYR A 285 -3.80 3.44 10.26
N VAL A 286 -3.00 3.33 11.33
CA VAL A 286 -1.80 4.15 11.53
C VAL A 286 -0.80 3.94 10.38
N VAL A 287 -0.54 2.70 9.99
CA VAL A 287 0.39 2.41 8.89
C VAL A 287 -0.14 2.96 7.56
N ASN A 288 -1.45 2.86 7.32
CA ASN A 288 -2.08 3.44 6.13
C ASN A 288 -1.92 4.96 6.08
N VAL A 289 -2.22 5.67 7.18
CA VAL A 289 -2.11 7.15 7.20
C VAL A 289 -0.67 7.59 6.94
N ILE A 290 0.31 6.93 7.58
CA ILE A 290 1.73 7.22 7.32
C ILE A 290 2.06 6.97 5.84
N ARG A 291 1.63 5.84 5.28
CA ARG A 291 1.89 5.48 3.89
C ARG A 291 1.26 6.47 2.90
N GLU A 292 0.00 6.82 3.10
CA GLU A 292 -0.74 7.76 2.24
C GLU A 292 -0.08 9.15 2.21
N GLY A 293 0.48 9.62 3.32
CA GLY A 293 1.21 10.89 3.37
C GLY A 293 2.40 10.95 2.42
N TYR A 294 3.11 9.83 2.22
CA TYR A 294 4.19 9.73 1.22
C TYR A 294 3.63 9.60 -0.20
N LEU A 295 2.60 8.77 -0.40
CA LEU A 295 1.98 8.59 -1.72
C LEU A 295 1.43 9.90 -2.28
N GLN A 296 0.91 10.79 -1.43
CA GLN A 296 0.43 12.11 -1.84
C GLN A 296 1.54 13.05 -2.36
N LYS A 297 2.80 12.72 -2.10
CA LYS A 297 3.96 13.37 -2.73
C LYS A 297 4.42 12.68 -4.02
N GLY A 298 3.82 11.58 -4.41
CA GLY A 298 4.29 10.74 -5.50
C GLY A 298 5.49 9.87 -5.11
N GLU A 299 5.69 9.63 -3.81
CA GLU A 299 6.78 8.82 -3.27
C GLU A 299 6.24 7.49 -2.73
N LEU A 300 6.88 6.38 -3.07
CA LEU A 300 6.59 5.09 -2.42
C LEU A 300 7.44 5.00 -1.14
N PRO A 301 6.80 4.98 0.07
CA PRO A 301 7.57 4.97 1.31
C PRO A 301 8.27 3.64 1.51
N LYS A 302 9.54 3.68 1.93
CA LYS A 302 10.27 2.50 2.36
C LYS A 302 9.87 2.15 3.80
N LEU A 303 8.89 1.26 3.93
CA LEU A 303 8.36 0.78 5.21
C LEU A 303 8.91 -0.61 5.52
N SER A 304 9.33 -0.80 6.76
CA SER A 304 9.74 -2.09 7.31
C SER A 304 9.32 -2.22 8.77
N PHE A 305 9.52 -3.38 9.36
CA PHE A 305 9.34 -3.59 10.79
C PHE A 305 10.48 -4.43 11.37
N TYR A 306 10.64 -4.41 12.68
CA TYR A 306 11.60 -5.27 13.39
C TYR A 306 10.86 -6.21 14.33
N GLN A 307 11.23 -7.48 14.29
CA GLN A 307 10.81 -8.47 15.28
C GLN A 307 11.87 -9.58 15.36
N ASP A 308 12.40 -9.81 16.56
CA ASP A 308 13.38 -10.88 16.83
C ASP A 308 12.77 -12.10 17.52
N SER A 309 13.58 -13.15 17.68
CA SER A 309 13.20 -14.38 18.38
C SER A 309 12.91 -14.18 19.88
N ASN A 310 13.30 -13.06 20.47
CA ASN A 310 13.05 -12.71 21.87
C ASN A 310 11.83 -11.79 22.03
N TYR A 311 10.98 -11.71 21.00
CA TYR A 311 9.76 -10.91 20.98
C TYR A 311 9.97 -9.38 21.12
N LYS A 312 11.21 -8.91 20.95
CA LYS A 312 11.43 -7.47 20.78
C LYS A 312 10.90 -7.07 19.43
N LYS A 313 10.14 -5.99 19.40
CA LYS A 313 9.49 -5.49 18.18
C LYS A 313 9.55 -3.98 18.08
N ILE A 314 9.66 -3.49 16.85
CA ILE A 314 9.35 -2.12 16.44
C ILE A 314 8.22 -2.25 15.43
N SER A 315 7.10 -1.58 15.69
CA SER A 315 5.86 -1.79 14.94
C SER A 315 6.01 -1.43 13.48
N LEU A 316 6.68 -0.29 13.21
CA LEU A 316 6.98 0.23 11.89
C LEU A 316 8.33 0.96 11.94
N ILE A 317 9.06 0.93 10.85
CA ILE A 317 10.26 1.73 10.61
C ILE A 317 10.03 2.42 9.28
N VAL A 318 10.08 3.73 9.28
CA VAL A 318 9.98 4.56 8.09
C VAL A 318 11.39 4.96 7.69
N GLN A 319 11.80 4.65 6.46
CA GLN A 319 13.07 5.12 5.91
C GLN A 319 12.79 6.21 4.87
N SER A 320 13.33 7.39 5.13
CA SER A 320 13.23 8.55 4.24
C SER A 320 14.50 9.39 4.33
N GLU A 321 14.98 9.90 3.20
CA GLU A 321 16.13 10.81 3.12
C GLU A 321 17.39 10.32 3.86
N GLY A 322 17.68 9.02 3.80
CA GLY A 322 18.83 8.41 4.49
C GLY A 322 18.67 8.26 6.00
N LYS A 323 17.49 8.48 6.54
CA LYS A 323 17.17 8.38 7.96
C LYS A 323 16.19 7.26 8.27
N LEU A 324 16.29 6.71 9.47
CA LEU A 324 15.40 5.68 10.01
C LEU A 324 14.57 6.28 11.15
N TYR A 325 13.26 6.28 11.00
CA TYR A 325 12.30 6.75 11.98
C TYR A 325 11.54 5.56 12.59
N PRO A 326 11.93 5.07 13.77
CA PRO A 326 11.23 3.97 14.43
C PRO A 326 9.90 4.44 15.04
N VAL A 327 8.87 3.62 14.86
CA VAL A 327 7.52 3.88 15.36
C VAL A 327 7.02 2.69 16.18
N LEU A 328 6.59 2.95 17.41
CA LEU A 328 5.81 2.02 18.21
C LEU A 328 4.32 2.39 18.09
N ILE A 329 3.52 1.47 17.57
CA ILE A 329 2.05 1.63 17.52
C ILE A 329 1.45 0.84 18.69
N THR A 330 0.71 1.50 19.56
CA THR A 330 0.11 0.85 20.74
C THR A 330 -1.15 1.54 21.22
N LYS A 331 -2.18 0.74 21.58
CA LYS A 331 -3.36 1.22 22.32
C LYS A 331 -3.23 1.03 23.84
N GLU A 332 -2.14 0.40 24.29
CA GLU A 332 -1.88 0.03 25.66
C GLU A 332 -0.85 0.98 26.29
N GLU A 333 -0.72 0.91 27.61
CA GLU A 333 0.37 1.58 28.29
C GLU A 333 1.74 1.12 27.78
N PHE A 334 2.69 2.04 27.72
CA PHE A 334 4.03 1.79 27.21
C PHE A 334 5.09 2.25 28.21
N SER A 335 6.28 1.73 28.07
CA SER A 335 7.45 2.15 28.83
C SER A 335 8.43 2.89 27.94
N VAL A 336 8.64 4.17 28.18
CA VAL A 336 9.60 5.03 27.47
C VAL A 336 10.98 4.36 27.40
N ARG A 337 11.51 3.92 28.55
CA ARG A 337 12.82 3.26 28.64
C ARG A 337 12.91 1.98 27.78
N LYS A 338 11.85 1.14 27.76
CA LYS A 338 11.85 -0.07 26.94
C LYS A 338 11.76 0.26 25.46
N THR A 339 11.02 1.30 25.10
CA THR A 339 10.86 1.75 23.71
C THR A 339 12.18 2.30 23.18
N LEU A 340 12.84 3.21 23.91
CA LEU A 340 14.17 3.72 23.54
C LEU A 340 15.17 2.59 23.33
N LYS A 341 15.25 1.65 24.28
CA LYS A 341 16.14 0.47 24.17
C LYS A 341 15.82 -0.44 22.99
N ALA A 342 14.57 -0.43 22.50
CA ALA A 342 14.22 -1.15 21.28
C ALA A 342 14.66 -0.38 20.03
N PHE A 343 14.50 0.95 20.03
CA PHE A 343 14.87 1.81 18.91
C PHE A 343 16.39 1.88 18.70
N GLU A 344 17.17 1.90 19.78
CA GLU A 344 18.65 1.85 19.75
C GLU A 344 19.20 0.65 18.96
N LEU A 345 18.42 -0.45 18.81
CA LEU A 345 18.84 -1.59 18.00
C LEU A 345 19.03 -1.25 16.52
N LEU A 346 18.38 -0.19 16.06
CA LEU A 346 18.46 0.23 14.65
C LEU A 346 19.72 1.03 14.34
N ALA A 347 20.43 1.55 15.35
CA ALA A 347 21.67 2.32 15.12
C ALA A 347 22.74 1.45 14.41
N GLY A 348 22.88 0.19 14.83
CA GLY A 348 23.79 -0.76 14.17
C GLY A 348 23.37 -1.09 12.74
N TYR A 349 22.06 -1.32 12.52
CA TYR A 349 21.51 -1.54 11.19
C TYR A 349 21.74 -0.34 10.28
N GLY A 350 21.47 0.87 10.77
CA GLY A 350 21.63 2.11 10.02
C GLY A 350 23.09 2.32 9.57
N ALA A 351 24.05 2.10 10.46
CA ALA A 351 25.47 2.24 10.15
C ALA A 351 25.92 1.30 9.01
N GLU A 352 25.40 0.07 8.94
CA GLU A 352 25.71 -0.89 7.89
C GLU A 352 25.03 -0.59 6.55
N HIS A 353 23.87 0.08 6.57
CA HIS A 353 23.05 0.32 5.37
C HIS A 353 23.04 1.79 4.92
N GLY A 354 23.96 2.61 5.46
CA GLY A 354 24.09 4.02 5.07
C GLY A 354 22.88 4.88 5.45
N ALA A 355 22.21 4.53 6.56
CA ALA A 355 21.09 5.28 7.10
C ALA A 355 21.35 5.66 8.57
N GLU A 356 20.91 6.84 8.97
CA GLU A 356 21.05 7.36 10.33
C GLU A 356 19.79 7.12 11.14
N LEU A 357 19.94 6.66 12.39
CA LEU A 357 18.81 6.61 13.33
C LEU A 357 18.43 8.04 13.74
N ASP A 358 17.21 8.45 13.46
CA ASP A 358 16.65 9.75 13.83
C ASP A 358 15.55 9.58 14.90
N ALA A 359 14.78 10.62 15.13
CA ALA A 359 13.74 10.66 16.14
C ALA A 359 12.74 9.50 16.02
N GLY A 360 12.40 8.90 17.15
CA GLY A 360 11.37 7.89 17.27
C GLY A 360 10.01 8.48 17.64
N CYS A 361 8.96 7.73 17.36
CA CYS A 361 7.61 8.11 17.72
C CYS A 361 6.84 6.95 18.36
N ILE A 362 6.04 7.25 19.37
CA ILE A 362 5.02 6.36 19.90
C ILE A 362 3.67 6.89 19.44
N ILE A 363 2.94 6.08 18.67
CA ILE A 363 1.60 6.45 18.22
C ILE A 363 0.59 5.65 19.02
N GLY A 364 -0.28 6.38 19.73
CA GLY A 364 -1.30 5.80 20.62
C GLY A 364 -2.68 6.41 20.40
N MET A 365 -3.59 6.16 21.34
CA MET A 365 -4.96 6.66 21.33
C MET A 365 -5.18 7.65 22.49
N GLY A 366 -5.90 8.74 22.25
CA GLY A 366 -6.57 9.53 23.28
C GLY A 366 -5.70 10.39 24.22
N LYS A 367 -4.45 10.72 23.86
CA LYS A 367 -3.60 11.64 24.61
C LYS A 367 -3.32 12.91 23.80
N GLU A 368 -2.64 13.89 24.41
CA GLU A 368 -2.11 15.04 23.69
C GLU A 368 -0.69 14.72 23.16
N PRO A 369 -0.25 15.35 22.04
CA PRO A 369 1.12 15.24 21.58
C PRO A 369 2.13 15.68 22.66
N GLU A 370 3.19 14.92 22.83
CA GLU A 370 4.18 15.16 23.91
C GLU A 370 5.60 14.78 23.45
N LEU A 371 6.59 15.57 23.86
CA LEU A 371 8.00 15.18 23.80
C LEU A 371 8.31 14.39 25.07
N LEU A 372 8.44 13.07 24.95
CA LEU A 372 8.67 12.17 26.10
C LEU A 372 10.11 12.19 26.58
N GLU A 373 11.06 12.24 25.65
CA GLU A 373 12.50 12.32 25.85
C GLU A 373 13.13 12.97 24.62
N PRO A 374 14.35 13.49 24.68
CA PRO A 374 15.04 13.99 23.49
C PRO A 374 15.07 12.95 22.37
N GLY A 375 14.46 13.27 21.25
CA GLY A 375 14.35 12.36 20.11
C GLY A 375 13.26 11.28 20.20
N LEU A 376 12.37 11.33 21.22
CA LEU A 376 11.22 10.44 21.33
C LEU A 376 9.92 11.22 21.56
N TYR A 377 9.01 11.13 20.61
CA TYR A 377 7.72 11.82 20.63
C TYR A 377 6.57 10.86 20.87
N TYR A 378 5.54 11.33 21.55
CA TYR A 378 4.21 10.72 21.55
C TYR A 378 3.29 11.52 20.65
N LEU A 379 2.56 10.81 19.79
CA LEU A 379 1.57 11.40 18.91
C LEU A 379 0.26 10.59 18.97
N PRO A 380 -0.87 11.22 19.31
CA PRO A 380 -2.17 10.55 19.23
C PRO A 380 -2.55 10.32 17.75
N ALA A 381 -3.08 9.14 17.45
CA ALA A 381 -3.47 8.77 16.10
C ALA A 381 -4.60 9.65 15.54
N GLU A 382 -5.36 10.29 16.40
CA GLU A 382 -6.40 11.26 16.06
C GLU A 382 -5.83 12.54 15.40
N CYS A 383 -4.54 12.77 15.55
CA CYS A 383 -3.84 13.92 14.97
C CYS A 383 -3.12 13.59 13.64
N LEU A 384 -3.12 12.33 13.21
CA LEU A 384 -2.49 11.90 11.96
C LEU A 384 -3.28 12.35 10.72
#